data_c540a05631f0213711ca22c1466627b1
#
_entry.id   c540a05631f0213711ca22c1466627b1
#
_cell.length_a   1.000
_cell.length_b   1.000
_cell.length_c   1.000
_cell.angle_alpha   90.00
_cell.angle_beta   90.00
_cell.angle_gamma   90.00
#
_symmetry.space_group_name_H-M   'P 1'
#
loop_
_entity.id
_entity.type
_entity.pdbx_description
1 polymer ?
#
loop_
_entity_poly.entity_id
_entity_poly.type
_entity_poly.pdbx_seq_one_letter_code
_entity_poly.pdbx_strand_id
1 'polypeptide(L)'
;SFYFARQVFDLSDYYRSATDVEVDSFAKSEKLSIEDSVAFRGMANTWIRRKIAMINDSQVLVNYTASEIKMLAAESGIDIDIKEEAIVIPDDKEKVKVILGFLDEEAYKGPFSQKTYLANSKRIIRK
;
A
#
# COMPACT_ATOMS: atom_id res chain seq x y z
N SER A 1 -18.70 0.24 13.11
CA SER A 1 -18.02 -0.75 12.27
C SER A 1 -16.52 -0.53 12.31
N PHE A 2 -15.80 -1.52 11.85
CA PHE A 2 -14.35 -1.44 11.82
C PHE A 2 -13.87 -0.30 10.90
N TYR A 3 -14.51 -0.18 9.76
CA TYR A 3 -14.17 0.89 8.82
C TYR A 3 -14.39 2.27 9.45
N PHE A 4 -15.48 2.42 10.13
CA PHE A 4 -15.79 3.69 10.80
C PHE A 4 -14.73 4.01 11.85
N ALA A 5 -14.34 3.01 12.63
CA ALA A 5 -13.32 3.21 13.65
C ALA A 5 -12.00 3.67 13.05
N ARG A 6 -11.63 3.07 11.91
CA ARG A 6 -10.39 3.46 11.25
C ARG A 6 -10.43 4.91 10.78
N GLN A 7 -11.56 5.34 10.22
CA GLN A 7 -11.69 6.72 9.76
C GLN A 7 -11.61 7.71 10.91
N VAL A 8 -12.21 7.36 12.04
CA VAL A 8 -12.27 8.28 13.17
C VAL A 8 -10.96 8.32 13.94
N PHE A 9 -10.34 7.16 14.14
CA PHE A 9 -9.20 7.05 15.04
C PHE A 9 -7.86 6.88 14.36
N ASP A 10 -7.85 6.61 13.05
CA ASP A 10 -6.62 6.33 12.31
C ASP A 10 -5.79 5.29 13.05
N LEU A 11 -6.28 4.06 13.02
CA LEU A 11 -5.67 2.96 13.76
C LEU A 11 -4.20 2.72 13.41
N SER A 12 -3.72 3.31 12.29
CA SER A 12 -2.32 3.14 11.92
C SER A 12 -1.37 3.68 12.98
N ASP A 13 -1.82 4.64 13.80
CA ASP A 13 -0.99 5.19 14.87
C ASP A 13 -0.64 4.14 15.93
N TYR A 14 -1.39 3.06 15.97
CA TYR A 14 -1.20 2.00 16.95
C TYR A 14 -0.65 0.72 16.34
N TYR A 15 -0.35 0.76 15.06
CA TYR A 15 0.16 -0.43 14.39
C TYR A 15 1.66 -0.57 14.63
N ARG A 16 2.17 -1.79 14.50
CA ARG A 16 3.61 -2.02 14.67
C ARG A 16 4.40 -1.33 13.56
N SER A 17 5.65 -0.99 13.85
CA SER A 17 6.56 -0.44 12.85
C SER A 17 7.35 -1.56 12.21
N ALA A 18 7.54 -1.48 10.89
CA ALA A 18 8.37 -2.45 10.18
C ALA A 18 9.80 -2.37 10.67
N THR A 19 10.42 -3.53 10.80
CA THR A 19 11.84 -3.60 11.17
C THR A 19 12.70 -3.19 9.97
N ASP A 20 14.01 -3.00 10.21
CA ASP A 20 14.93 -2.70 9.11
C ASP A 20 14.89 -3.79 8.03
N VAL A 21 14.81 -5.05 8.46
CA VAL A 21 14.74 -6.16 7.51
C VAL A 21 13.47 -6.07 6.67
N GLU A 22 12.36 -5.74 7.30
CA GLU A 22 11.09 -5.60 6.59
C GLU A 22 11.11 -4.44 5.61
N VAL A 23 11.73 -3.32 6.01
CA VAL A 23 11.86 -2.17 5.11
C VAL A 23 12.69 -2.55 3.90
N ASP A 24 13.82 -3.22 4.12
CA ASP A 24 14.69 -3.65 3.02
C ASP A 24 13.98 -4.64 2.10
N SER A 25 13.24 -5.59 2.66
CA SER A 25 12.48 -6.55 1.86
C SER A 25 11.41 -5.86 1.04
N PHE A 26 10.74 -4.89 1.63
CA PHE A 26 9.72 -4.12 0.94
C PHE A 26 10.35 -3.38 -0.25
N ALA A 27 11.51 -2.78 -0.04
CA ALA A 27 12.19 -2.03 -1.09
C ALA A 27 12.65 -2.91 -2.24
N LYS A 28 12.78 -4.21 -2.00
CA LYS A 28 13.22 -5.16 -3.02
C LYS A 28 12.07 -5.98 -3.61
N SER A 29 10.84 -5.62 -3.28
CA SER A 29 9.68 -6.34 -3.79
C SER A 29 9.61 -6.27 -5.32
N GLU A 30 9.19 -7.36 -5.94
CA GLU A 30 9.01 -7.40 -7.40
C GLU A 30 7.95 -6.42 -7.87
N LYS A 31 7.02 -6.07 -7.00
CA LYS A 31 5.93 -5.16 -7.36
C LYS A 31 6.33 -3.69 -7.24
N LEU A 32 7.52 -3.41 -6.73
CA LEU A 32 7.98 -2.04 -6.51
C LEU A 32 9.29 -1.80 -7.24
N SER A 33 9.41 -0.61 -7.83
CA SER A 33 10.64 -0.17 -8.48
C SER A 33 11.23 0.95 -7.65
N ILE A 34 12.20 0.63 -6.82
CA ILE A 34 12.89 1.58 -5.96
C ILE A 34 14.34 1.60 -6.39
N GLU A 35 14.79 2.75 -6.88
CA GLU A 35 16.11 2.87 -7.46
C GLU A 35 17.22 2.76 -6.42
N ASP A 36 17.01 3.36 -5.27
CA ASP A 36 18.03 3.38 -4.21
C ASP A 36 17.39 2.91 -2.90
N SER A 37 17.57 1.64 -2.59
CA SER A 37 16.96 1.06 -1.40
C SER A 37 17.55 1.63 -0.11
N VAL A 38 18.82 2.05 -0.16
CA VAL A 38 19.46 2.65 1.02
C VAL A 38 18.83 4.00 1.32
N ALA A 39 18.63 4.81 0.28
CA ALA A 39 17.97 6.11 0.44
C ALA A 39 16.53 5.93 0.92
N PHE A 40 15.84 4.94 0.38
CA PHE A 40 14.47 4.65 0.81
C PHE A 40 14.42 4.32 2.29
N ARG A 41 15.32 3.45 2.74
CA ARG A 41 15.38 3.08 4.15
C ARG A 41 15.70 4.30 5.01
N GLY A 42 16.57 5.18 4.52
CA GLY A 42 16.94 6.39 5.25
C GLY A 42 15.76 7.35 5.44
N MET A 43 14.81 7.35 4.51
CA MET A 43 13.66 8.24 4.65
C MET A 43 12.50 7.59 5.42
N ALA A 44 12.60 6.30 5.71
CA ALA A 44 11.50 5.56 6.34
C ALA A 44 11.41 5.87 7.83
N ASN A 45 10.61 6.89 8.14
CA ASN A 45 10.35 7.26 9.53
C ASN A 45 9.30 6.32 10.12
N THR A 46 8.89 6.58 11.36
CA THR A 46 7.92 5.72 12.04
C THR A 46 6.61 5.59 11.26
N TRP A 47 6.11 6.69 10.73
CA TRP A 47 4.86 6.67 9.97
C TRP A 47 4.99 5.76 8.74
N ILE A 48 6.08 5.93 7.99
CA ILE A 48 6.29 5.12 6.79
C ILE A 48 6.45 3.65 7.17
N ARG A 49 7.19 3.36 8.25
CA ARG A 49 7.39 1.97 8.67
C ARG A 49 6.09 1.30 9.11
N ARG A 50 5.20 2.05 9.74
CA ARG A 50 3.89 1.50 10.10
C ARG A 50 3.07 1.17 8.85
N LYS A 51 3.11 2.07 7.86
CA LYS A 51 2.41 1.80 6.60
C LYS A 51 2.98 0.59 5.88
N ILE A 52 4.31 0.44 5.88
CA ILE A 52 4.95 -0.72 5.28
C ILE A 52 4.46 -2.00 5.95
N ALA A 53 4.41 -2.02 7.28
CA ALA A 53 3.94 -3.20 8.00
C ALA A 53 2.49 -3.51 7.66
N MET A 54 1.64 -2.51 7.60
CA MET A 54 0.24 -2.70 7.26
C MET A 54 0.08 -3.23 5.84
N ILE A 55 0.84 -2.68 4.90
CA ILE A 55 0.80 -3.11 3.51
C ILE A 55 1.26 -4.56 3.39
N ASN A 56 2.35 -4.91 4.05
CA ASN A 56 2.86 -6.27 4.01
C ASN A 56 1.87 -7.27 4.63
N ASP A 57 1.32 -6.92 5.77
CA ASP A 57 0.41 -7.83 6.47
C ASP A 57 -0.89 -8.05 5.70
N SER A 58 -1.33 -7.04 4.96
CA SER A 58 -2.56 -7.12 4.18
C SER A 58 -2.38 -7.86 2.87
N GLN A 59 -1.13 -7.96 2.40
CA GLN A 59 -0.81 -8.61 1.13
C GLN A 59 -1.43 -7.93 -0.08
N VAL A 60 -1.63 -6.61 0.01
CA VAL A 60 -2.22 -5.86 -1.10
C VAL A 60 -1.35 -5.96 -2.35
N LEU A 61 -0.03 -6.01 -2.19
CA LEU A 61 0.86 -6.13 -3.35
C LEU A 61 0.86 -7.54 -3.95
N VAL A 62 0.35 -8.51 -3.22
CA VAL A 62 0.17 -9.86 -3.74
C VAL A 62 -1.17 -9.97 -4.45
N ASN A 63 -2.19 -9.34 -3.88
CA ASN A 63 -3.57 -9.48 -4.36
C ASN A 63 -3.87 -8.64 -5.60
N TYR A 64 -3.11 -7.58 -5.83
CA TYR A 64 -3.34 -6.69 -6.96
C TYR A 64 -2.09 -6.62 -7.85
N THR A 65 -2.30 -6.50 -9.14
CA THR A 65 -1.18 -6.23 -10.06
C THR A 65 -0.85 -4.74 -10.00
N ALA A 66 0.34 -4.39 -10.50
CA ALA A 66 0.74 -2.99 -10.55
C ALA A 66 -0.23 -2.19 -11.42
N SER A 67 -0.69 -2.77 -12.53
CA SER A 67 -1.65 -2.09 -13.41
C SER A 67 -2.97 -1.82 -12.71
N GLU A 68 -3.45 -2.78 -11.93
CA GLU A 68 -4.68 -2.60 -11.17
C GLU A 68 -4.54 -1.48 -10.16
N ILE A 69 -3.40 -1.44 -9.48
CA ILE A 69 -3.14 -0.40 -8.49
C ILE A 69 -3.07 0.96 -9.17
N LYS A 70 -2.40 1.04 -10.33
CA LYS A 70 -2.33 2.30 -11.05
C LYS A 70 -3.73 2.80 -11.43
N MET A 71 -4.58 1.90 -11.90
CA MET A 71 -5.93 2.27 -12.28
C MET A 71 -6.75 2.77 -11.09
N LEU A 72 -6.66 2.06 -9.97
CA LEU A 72 -7.37 2.47 -8.76
C LEU A 72 -6.85 3.80 -8.24
N ALA A 73 -5.54 4.02 -8.33
CA ALA A 73 -4.94 5.28 -7.90
C ALA A 73 -5.44 6.43 -8.75
N ALA A 74 -5.54 6.22 -10.07
CA ALA A 74 -6.02 7.25 -10.96
C ALA A 74 -7.45 7.67 -10.62
N GLU A 75 -8.27 6.71 -10.22
CA GLU A 75 -9.64 6.99 -9.80
C GLU A 75 -9.67 7.87 -8.56
N SER A 76 -8.62 7.80 -7.75
CA SER A 76 -8.51 8.61 -6.53
C SER A 76 -7.72 9.89 -6.75
N GLY A 77 -7.34 10.16 -8.00
CA GLY A 77 -6.57 11.36 -8.30
C GLY A 77 -5.10 11.25 -7.98
N ILE A 78 -4.59 10.04 -7.81
CA ILE A 78 -3.19 9.81 -7.47
C ILE A 78 -2.47 9.28 -8.70
N ASP A 79 -1.33 9.89 -9.01
CA ASP A 79 -0.54 9.55 -10.18
C ASP A 79 0.56 8.57 -9.81
N ILE A 80 0.47 7.35 -10.33
CA ILE A 80 1.46 6.31 -10.08
C ILE A 80 2.05 5.88 -11.43
N ASP A 81 3.37 5.81 -11.50
CA ASP A 81 4.05 5.32 -12.69
C ASP A 81 4.35 3.84 -12.56
N ILE A 82 4.37 3.17 -13.70
CA ILE A 82 4.67 1.73 -13.77
C ILE A 82 5.91 1.53 -14.62
N LYS A 83 6.81 0.67 -14.16
CA LYS A 83 7.99 0.30 -14.91
C LYS A 83 8.17 -1.21 -14.80
N GLU A 84 8.11 -1.90 -15.94
CA GLU A 84 8.27 -3.36 -15.97
C GLU A 84 7.34 -4.07 -14.99
N GLU A 85 6.09 -3.62 -14.98
CA GLU A 85 5.04 -4.18 -14.15
C GLU A 85 5.27 -3.98 -12.64
N ALA A 86 6.08 -2.97 -12.32
CA ALA A 86 6.30 -2.59 -10.93
C ALA A 86 5.92 -1.14 -10.73
N ILE A 87 5.45 -0.82 -9.53
CA ILE A 87 5.09 0.54 -9.17
C ILE A 87 6.36 1.32 -8.90
N VAL A 88 6.52 2.45 -9.57
CA VAL A 88 7.69 3.30 -9.36
C VAL A 88 7.50 4.09 -8.07
N ILE A 89 8.43 3.94 -7.14
CA ILE A 89 8.44 4.69 -5.89
C ILE A 89 9.49 5.79 -6.06
N PRO A 90 9.06 7.04 -6.12
CA PRO A 90 10.03 8.14 -6.34
C PRO A 90 10.88 8.41 -5.11
N ASP A 91 12.02 9.06 -5.34
CA ASP A 91 12.91 9.45 -4.25
C ASP A 91 12.47 10.82 -3.72
N ASP A 92 11.27 10.84 -3.15
CA ASP A 92 10.62 12.06 -2.66
C ASP A 92 9.70 11.63 -1.54
N LYS A 93 10.04 12.03 -0.32
CA LYS A 93 9.33 11.56 0.86
C LYS A 93 7.84 11.86 0.82
N GLU A 94 7.46 13.05 0.33
CA GLU A 94 6.05 13.40 0.30
C GLU A 94 5.27 12.52 -0.69
N LYS A 95 5.88 12.24 -1.83
CA LYS A 95 5.23 11.36 -2.80
C LYS A 95 5.18 9.92 -2.30
N VAL A 96 6.23 9.48 -1.60
CA VAL A 96 6.23 8.16 -0.99
C VAL A 96 5.07 8.04 0.00
N LYS A 97 4.87 9.08 0.82
CA LYS A 97 3.78 9.06 1.80
C LYS A 97 2.42 8.96 1.11
N VAL A 98 2.24 9.68 0.02
CA VAL A 98 0.98 9.63 -0.73
C VAL A 98 0.74 8.22 -1.26
N ILE A 99 1.76 7.63 -1.86
CA ILE A 99 1.63 6.29 -2.45
C ILE A 99 1.38 5.24 -1.38
N LEU A 100 2.15 5.27 -0.29
CA LEU A 100 1.96 4.30 0.78
C LEU A 100 0.62 4.47 1.46
N GLY A 101 0.18 5.71 1.63
CA GLY A 101 -1.15 5.97 2.17
C GLY A 101 -2.24 5.38 1.31
N PHE A 102 -2.10 5.53 -0.01
CA PHE A 102 -3.05 4.94 -0.94
C PHE A 102 -3.05 3.41 -0.87
N LEU A 103 -1.87 2.80 -0.84
CA LEU A 103 -1.78 1.34 -0.77
C LEU A 103 -2.41 0.82 0.51
N ASP A 104 -2.20 1.52 1.62
CA ASP A 104 -2.80 1.14 2.88
C ASP A 104 -4.33 1.26 2.81
N GLU A 105 -4.83 2.29 2.16
CA GLU A 105 -6.27 2.45 1.96
C GLU A 105 -6.86 1.30 1.16
N GLU A 106 -6.20 0.93 0.08
CA GLU A 106 -6.66 -0.19 -0.75
C GLU A 106 -6.56 -1.50 0.01
N ALA A 107 -5.51 -1.65 0.81
CA ALA A 107 -5.36 -2.82 1.65
C ALA A 107 -6.51 -2.94 2.63
N TYR A 108 -6.88 -1.83 3.24
CA TYR A 108 -7.96 -1.79 4.21
C TYR A 108 -9.30 -2.15 3.57
N LYS A 109 -9.58 -1.57 2.40
CA LYS A 109 -10.81 -1.90 1.69
C LYS A 109 -10.78 -3.34 1.19
N GLY A 110 -9.68 -3.70 0.57
CA GLY A 110 -9.33 -5.03 0.14
C GLY A 110 -10.37 -5.82 -0.64
N PRO A 111 -9.93 -6.72 -1.49
CA PRO A 111 -10.89 -7.56 -2.20
C PRO A 111 -11.70 -8.41 -1.23
N PHE A 112 -11.06 -8.82 -0.16
CA PHE A 112 -11.74 -9.64 0.82
C PHE A 112 -12.89 -8.90 1.48
N SER A 113 -12.63 -7.66 1.94
CA SER A 113 -13.67 -6.86 2.59
C SER A 113 -14.82 -6.58 1.65
N GLN A 114 -14.51 -6.13 0.45
CA GLN A 114 -15.54 -5.78 -0.51
C GLN A 114 -16.33 -6.99 -0.97
N LYS A 115 -15.63 -8.06 -1.27
CA LYS A 115 -16.31 -9.25 -1.74
C LYS A 115 -17.18 -9.89 -0.68
N THR A 116 -16.76 -9.81 0.55
CA THR A 116 -17.54 -10.33 1.64
C THR A 116 -18.87 -9.61 1.77
N TYR A 117 -18.84 -8.30 1.65
CA TYR A 117 -20.06 -7.53 1.77
C TYR A 117 -20.95 -7.68 0.56
N LEU A 118 -20.34 -7.77 -0.56
CA LEU A 118 -21.11 -7.94 -1.77
C LEU A 118 -21.68 -9.32 -1.89
N ALA A 119 -21.15 -10.05 -1.19
CA ALA A 119 -21.40 -11.30 -1.24
C ALA A 119 -21.38 -11.89 -1.52
N ASN A 120 -20.78 -11.42 -1.19
CA ASN A 120 -20.06 -11.95 -1.67
C ASN A 120 -20.09 -12.06 -3.05
N SER A 121 -19.89 -11.35 -3.80
CA SER A 121 -19.93 -11.39 -5.17
C SER A 121 -18.72 -11.44 -5.93
N LYS A 122 -18.18 -11.07 -5.93
CA LYS A 122 -17.23 -10.96 -6.67
C LYS A 122 -16.26 -10.87 -7.02
N ARG A 123 -15.77 -10.57 -7.03
CA ARG A 123 -14.77 -10.25 -7.24
C ARG A 123 -14.23 -10.13 -7.68
N ILE A 124 -14.52 -10.03 -7.48
CA ILE A 124 -14.30 -9.82 -7.70
C ILE A 124 -14.20 -9.34 -8.19
N ILE A 125 -14.52 -8.80 -8.23
CA ILE A 125 -14.70 -8.22 -8.67
C ILE A 125 -14.45 -7.70 -8.90
N ARG A 126 -14.35 -7.26 -8.81
CA ARG A 126 -14.29 -6.73 -8.73
C ARG A 126 -14.45 -6.48 -9.18
N LYS A 127 -14.75 -6.36 -9.03
CA LYS A 127 -15.03 -6.17 -9.19
C LYS A 127 -15.05 -6.00 -9.49
#